data_81cea42c37031921582a0de5bc07fa1c
#
_entry.id   81cea42c37031921582a0de5bc07fa1c
#
_cell.length_a   1.000
_cell.length_b   1.000
_cell.length_c   1.000
_cell.angle_alpha   90.00
_cell.angle_beta   90.00
_cell.angle_gamma   90.00
#
_symmetry.space_group_name_H-M   'P 1'
#
loop_
_entity.id
_entity.type
_entity.pdbx_description
1 polymer ?
#
loop_
_entity_poly.entity_id
_entity_poly.type
_entity_poly.pdbx_seq_one_letter_code
_entity_poly.pdbx_strand_id
1 'polypeptide(L)'
;MTPETLTDVLEGLLVKAEQSHLAYQQEHGETDWPPYYADYLYRALGTEFTLEQVSEALRDAAAAHGVHEEQTGVRDEEWPRWYAEYMAGALSREWYQWLAETESWEG
;
A
#
# COMPACT_ATOMS: atom_id res chain seq x y z
N MET A 1 3.82 15.40 2.40
CA MET A 1 2.50 14.74 2.19
C MET A 1 1.90 14.37 3.54
N THR A 2 0.65 14.73 3.77
CA THR A 2 -0.05 14.38 5.01
C THR A 2 -0.58 12.95 4.92
N PRO A 3 -0.82 12.26 6.06
CA PRO A 3 -1.39 10.91 6.03
C PRO A 3 -2.74 10.82 5.30
N GLU A 4 -3.58 11.85 5.42
CA GLU A 4 -4.88 11.89 4.72
C GLU A 4 -4.71 11.95 3.21
N THR A 5 -3.78 12.78 2.73
CA THR A 5 -3.48 12.88 1.30
C THR A 5 -2.89 11.58 0.78
N LEU A 6 -1.98 10.98 1.55
CA LEU A 6 -1.38 9.69 1.18
C LEU A 6 -2.44 8.59 1.11
N THR A 7 -3.37 8.56 2.05
CA THR A 7 -4.48 7.61 2.05
C THR A 7 -5.30 7.71 0.77
N ASP A 8 -5.68 8.93 0.39
CA ASP A 8 -6.48 9.16 -0.82
C ASP A 8 -5.72 8.74 -2.09
N VAL A 9 -4.44 9.05 -2.16
CA VAL A 9 -3.58 8.64 -3.28
C VAL A 9 -3.48 7.12 -3.35
N LEU A 10 -3.21 6.46 -2.23
CA LEU A 10 -3.08 5.00 -2.18
C LEU A 10 -4.39 4.30 -2.56
N GLU A 11 -5.53 4.80 -2.08
CA GLU A 11 -6.83 4.23 -2.44
C GLU A 11 -7.05 4.24 -3.95
N GLY A 12 -6.82 5.39 -4.59
CA GLY A 12 -6.94 5.52 -6.03
C GLY A 12 -5.97 4.63 -6.79
N LEU A 13 -4.73 4.52 -6.33
CA LEU A 13 -3.71 3.67 -6.94
C LEU A 13 -4.04 2.19 -6.79
N LEU A 14 -4.56 1.78 -5.64
CA LEU A 14 -4.96 0.38 -5.42
C LEU A 14 -6.08 -0.04 -6.36
N VAL A 15 -7.07 0.83 -6.58
CA VAL A 15 -8.14 0.56 -7.55
C VAL A 15 -7.58 0.41 -8.95
N LYS A 16 -6.69 1.30 -9.34
CA LYS A 16 -6.05 1.24 -10.67
C LYS A 16 -5.15 0.01 -10.81
N ALA A 17 -4.44 -0.35 -9.74
CA ALA A 17 -3.59 -1.55 -9.74
C ALA A 17 -4.43 -2.81 -9.93
N GLU A 18 -5.59 -2.90 -9.30
CA GLU A 18 -6.51 -4.02 -9.47
C GLU A 18 -6.96 -4.13 -10.92
N GLN A 19 -7.39 -3.03 -11.52
CA GLN A 19 -7.83 -3.00 -12.91
C GLN A 19 -6.72 -3.41 -13.88
N SER A 20 -5.51 -2.88 -13.64
CA SER A 20 -4.34 -3.22 -14.43
C SER A 20 -3.97 -4.71 -14.29
N HIS A 21 -4.03 -5.24 -13.08
CA HIS A 21 -3.72 -6.64 -12.80
C HIS A 21 -4.72 -7.60 -13.46
N LEU A 22 -6.01 -7.26 -13.43
CA LEU A 22 -7.03 -8.07 -14.10
C LEU A 22 -6.79 -8.13 -15.60
N ALA A 23 -6.45 -7.01 -16.23
CA ALA A 23 -6.11 -6.97 -17.66
C ALA A 23 -4.85 -7.79 -17.95
N TYR A 24 -3.84 -7.69 -17.10
CA TYR A 24 -2.60 -8.45 -17.22
C TYR A 24 -2.87 -9.95 -17.14
N GLN A 25 -3.72 -10.40 -16.20
CA GLN A 25 -4.07 -11.80 -16.04
C GLN A 25 -4.82 -12.36 -17.24
N GLN A 26 -5.63 -11.56 -17.93
CA GLN A 26 -6.32 -11.99 -19.13
C GLN A 26 -5.34 -12.31 -20.27
N GLU A 27 -4.21 -11.62 -20.33
CA GLU A 27 -3.20 -11.84 -21.36
C GLU A 27 -2.16 -12.90 -20.97
N HIS A 28 -1.79 -12.98 -19.69
CA HIS A 28 -0.65 -13.76 -19.22
C HIS A 28 -1.00 -14.88 -18.23
N GLY A 29 -2.28 -15.02 -17.85
CA GLY A 29 -2.72 -16.00 -16.85
C GLY A 29 -2.57 -15.50 -15.43
N GLU A 30 -2.87 -16.34 -14.46
CA GLU A 30 -2.82 -15.99 -13.04
C GLU A 30 -1.39 -15.64 -12.59
N THR A 31 -1.27 -14.52 -11.90
CA THR A 31 -0.03 -14.08 -11.28
C THR A 31 -0.30 -13.60 -9.85
N ASP A 32 0.72 -13.69 -8.98
CA ASP A 32 0.58 -13.22 -7.60
C ASP A 32 0.33 -11.72 -7.58
N TRP A 33 -0.74 -11.32 -6.91
CA TRP A 33 -1.11 -9.90 -6.89
C TRP A 33 -0.18 -9.03 -6.03
N PRO A 34 0.37 -9.50 -4.88
CA PRO A 34 1.16 -8.59 -4.04
C PRO A 34 2.38 -8.00 -4.74
N PRO A 35 3.23 -8.78 -5.44
CA PRO A 35 4.35 -8.18 -6.17
C PRO A 35 3.92 -7.23 -7.28
N TYR A 36 2.84 -7.56 -7.98
CA TYR A 36 2.32 -6.71 -9.06
C TYR A 36 1.84 -5.37 -8.51
N TYR A 37 1.04 -5.40 -7.45
CA TYR A 37 0.51 -4.20 -6.82
C TYR A 37 1.63 -3.35 -6.22
N ALA A 38 2.60 -3.98 -5.56
CA ALA A 38 3.73 -3.26 -4.97
C ALA A 38 4.54 -2.51 -6.04
N ASP A 39 4.82 -3.15 -7.16
CA ASP A 39 5.54 -2.52 -8.28
C ASP A 39 4.73 -1.35 -8.85
N TYR A 40 3.42 -1.56 -9.03
CA TYR A 40 2.54 -0.51 -9.54
C TYR A 40 2.54 0.73 -8.64
N LEU A 41 2.35 0.50 -7.34
CA LEU A 41 2.35 1.57 -6.35
C LEU A 41 3.69 2.28 -6.27
N TYR A 42 4.78 1.52 -6.28
CA TYR A 42 6.13 2.07 -6.23
C TYR A 42 6.40 3.01 -7.41
N ARG A 43 6.05 2.60 -8.61
CA ARG A 43 6.25 3.42 -9.81
C ARG A 43 5.40 4.69 -9.78
N ALA A 44 4.18 4.58 -9.28
CA ALA A 44 3.27 5.72 -9.19
C ALA A 44 3.67 6.72 -8.11
N LEU A 45 4.19 6.22 -6.97
CA LEU A 45 4.63 7.08 -5.86
C LEU A 45 5.97 7.77 -6.12
N GLY A 46 6.72 7.28 -7.10
CA GLY A 46 7.99 7.91 -7.48
C GLY A 46 9.11 7.64 -6.48
N THR A 47 9.79 8.68 -6.02
CA THR A 47 10.98 8.56 -5.17
C THR A 47 10.71 8.71 -3.68
N GLU A 48 9.46 8.85 -3.26
CA GLU A 48 9.14 9.08 -1.85
C GLU A 48 9.38 7.86 -0.96
N PHE A 49 9.19 6.66 -1.52
CA PHE A 49 9.35 5.40 -0.78
C PHE A 49 10.11 4.40 -1.65
N THR A 50 10.79 3.45 -0.99
CA THR A 50 11.46 2.36 -1.71
C THR A 50 10.45 1.26 -2.05
N LEU A 51 10.79 0.42 -3.03
CA LEU A 51 9.96 -0.73 -3.37
C LEU A 51 9.80 -1.67 -2.17
N GLU A 52 10.85 -1.84 -1.37
CA GLU A 52 10.82 -2.67 -0.16
C GLU A 52 9.82 -2.12 0.86
N GLN A 53 9.83 -0.81 1.10
CA GLN A 53 8.89 -0.17 2.02
C GLN A 53 7.45 -0.36 1.57
N VAL A 54 7.18 -0.14 0.29
CA VAL A 54 5.84 -0.31 -0.28
C VAL A 54 5.41 -1.78 -0.21
N SER A 55 6.30 -2.71 -0.54
CA SER A 55 6.01 -4.15 -0.50
C SER A 55 5.69 -4.63 0.91
N GLU A 56 6.47 -4.21 1.91
CA GLU A 56 6.22 -4.58 3.31
C GLU A 56 4.89 -4.01 3.82
N ALA A 57 4.62 -2.74 3.52
CA ALA A 57 3.37 -2.11 3.94
C ALA A 57 2.17 -2.81 3.32
N LEU A 58 2.26 -3.19 2.06
CA LEU A 58 1.20 -3.92 1.36
C LEU A 58 0.98 -5.32 1.95
N ARG A 59 2.05 -6.07 2.20
CA ARG A 59 1.96 -7.41 2.80
C ARG A 59 1.36 -7.36 4.19
N ASP A 60 1.79 -6.40 5.00
CA ASP A 60 1.26 -6.22 6.35
C ASP A 60 -0.22 -5.85 6.31
N ALA A 61 -0.61 -4.98 5.37
CA ALA A 61 -2.00 -4.62 5.17
C ALA A 61 -2.84 -5.83 4.76
N ALA A 62 -2.31 -6.66 3.86
CA ALA A 62 -3.00 -7.87 3.41
C ALA A 62 -3.22 -8.86 4.55
N ALA A 63 -2.21 -9.07 5.39
CA ALA A 63 -2.30 -9.95 6.55
C ALA A 63 -3.32 -9.42 7.56
N ALA A 64 -3.28 -8.12 7.87
CA ALA A 64 -4.21 -7.50 8.80
C ALA A 64 -5.64 -7.51 8.25
N HIS A 65 -5.81 -7.30 6.95
CA HIS A 65 -7.12 -7.34 6.30
C HIS A 65 -7.74 -8.73 6.34
N GLY A 66 -6.93 -9.77 6.18
CA GLY A 66 -7.40 -11.16 6.32
C GLY A 66 -7.98 -11.42 7.70
N VAL A 67 -7.32 -10.95 8.76
CA VAL A 67 -7.82 -11.04 10.14
C VAL A 67 -9.12 -10.25 10.30
N HIS A 68 -9.18 -9.05 9.72
CA HIS A 68 -10.37 -8.21 9.76
C HIS A 68 -11.56 -8.92 9.14
N GLU A 69 -11.38 -9.54 7.96
CA GLU A 69 -12.46 -10.29 7.30
C GLU A 69 -12.90 -11.51 8.08
N GLU A 70 -11.98 -12.20 8.76
CA GLU A 70 -12.31 -13.33 9.64
C GLU A 70 -13.19 -12.88 10.81
N GLN A 71 -12.88 -11.72 11.40
CA GLN A 71 -13.63 -11.18 12.53
C GLN A 71 -15.03 -10.73 12.14
N THR A 72 -15.19 -10.14 10.95
CA THR A 72 -16.49 -9.67 10.48
C THR A 72 -17.31 -10.78 9.83
N GLY A 73 -16.64 -11.81 9.30
CA GLY A 73 -17.27 -12.90 8.57
C GLY A 73 -17.84 -12.50 7.21
N VAL A 74 -17.52 -11.29 6.75
CA VAL A 74 -18.06 -10.74 5.50
C VAL A 74 -16.90 -10.21 4.64
N ARG A 75 -17.01 -10.42 3.32
CA ARG A 75 -16.06 -9.87 2.37
C ARG A 75 -16.16 -8.34 2.38
N ASP A 76 -15.03 -7.68 2.50
CA ASP A 76 -14.94 -6.22 2.51
C ASP A 76 -14.86 -5.68 1.07
N GLU A 77 -15.94 -5.05 0.60
CA GLU A 77 -15.97 -4.45 -0.74
C GLU A 77 -15.23 -3.11 -0.78
N GLU A 78 -14.95 -2.52 0.38
CA GLU A 78 -14.18 -1.28 0.51
C GLU A 78 -12.71 -1.55 0.84
N TRP A 79 -12.18 -2.70 0.43
CA TRP A 79 -10.81 -3.08 0.70
C TRP A 79 -9.78 -2.04 0.23
N PRO A 80 -9.95 -1.33 -0.90
CA PRO A 80 -8.94 -0.32 -1.30
C PRO A 80 -8.77 0.78 -0.25
N ARG A 81 -9.85 1.25 0.34
CA ARG A 81 -9.80 2.27 1.40
C ARG A 81 -9.15 1.72 2.66
N TRP A 82 -9.51 0.50 3.07
CA TRP A 82 -8.95 -0.15 4.25
C TRP A 82 -7.44 -0.33 4.12
N TYR A 83 -7.00 -0.86 2.96
CA TYR A 83 -5.58 -1.03 2.67
C TYR A 83 -4.86 0.32 2.65
N ALA A 84 -5.46 1.32 2.01
CA ALA A 84 -4.87 2.65 1.90
C ALA A 84 -4.64 3.27 3.28
N GLU A 85 -5.60 3.16 4.18
CA GLU A 85 -5.48 3.68 5.54
C GLU A 85 -4.37 2.97 6.32
N TYR A 86 -4.30 1.65 6.22
CA TYR A 86 -3.27 0.87 6.89
C TYR A 86 -1.88 1.22 6.36
N MET A 87 -1.72 1.22 5.04
CA MET A 87 -0.44 1.52 4.38
C MET A 87 0.01 2.95 4.65
N ALA A 88 -0.91 3.90 4.61
CA ALA A 88 -0.59 5.30 4.90
C ALA A 88 -0.05 5.46 6.32
N GLY A 89 -0.64 4.76 7.28
CA GLY A 89 -0.16 4.76 8.67
C GLY A 89 1.24 4.18 8.80
N ALA A 90 1.50 3.06 8.13
CA ALA A 90 2.80 2.39 8.17
C ALA A 90 3.89 3.23 7.48
N LEU A 91 3.61 3.73 6.27
CA LEU A 91 4.57 4.53 5.50
C LEU A 91 4.83 5.89 6.14
N SER A 92 3.82 6.51 6.73
CA SER A 92 3.97 7.78 7.42
C SER A 92 4.86 7.63 8.67
N ARG A 93 4.74 6.52 9.38
CA ARG A 93 5.59 6.25 10.54
C ARG A 93 7.06 6.17 10.15
N GLU A 94 7.37 5.47 9.06
CA GLU A 94 8.74 5.36 8.55
C GLU A 94 9.27 6.73 8.10
N TRP A 95 8.43 7.53 7.47
CA TRP A 95 8.79 8.88 7.04
C TRP A 95 9.15 9.77 8.24
N TYR A 96 8.30 9.77 9.27
CA TYR A 96 8.56 10.56 10.48
C TYR A 96 9.78 10.08 11.23
N GLN A 97 10.01 8.78 11.28
CA GLN A 97 11.19 8.20 11.91
C GLN A 97 12.46 8.65 11.17
N TRP A 98 12.43 8.62 9.85
CA TRP A 98 13.55 9.10 9.04
C TRP A 98 13.82 10.58 9.28
N LEU A 99 12.79 11.41 9.33
CA LEU A 99 12.95 12.84 9.63
C LEU A 99 13.55 13.06 11.01
N ALA A 100 13.11 12.33 12.01
CA ALA A 100 13.62 12.42 13.37
C ALA A 100 15.11 12.06 13.44
N GLU A 101 15.51 10.98 12.74
CA GLU A 101 16.91 10.58 12.66
C GLU A 101 17.76 11.61 11.94
N THR A 102 17.24 12.21 10.89
CA THR A 102 17.92 13.25 10.13
C THR A 102 18.09 14.54 10.95
N GLU A 103 17.06 14.92 11.71
CA GLU A 103 17.11 16.10 12.57
C GLU A 103 18.11 15.94 13.72
N SER A 104 18.20 14.74 14.29
CA SER A 104 19.15 14.48 15.38
C SER A 104 20.61 14.56 14.90
N TRP A 105 20.83 14.49 13.61
CA TRP A 105 22.13 14.57 12.98
C TRP A 105 22.74 15.98 13.04
N GLU A 106 21.92 16.99 13.07
CA GLU A 106 22.33 18.38 13.07
C GLU A 106 22.55 18.95 14.49
N GLY A 107 22.23 18.17 15.49
CA GLY A 107 22.40 18.53 16.87
C GLY A 107 23.85 18.56 17.26
#